data_3d2f76716a7cfd3c164e1f52616ba08c
#
_entry.id   3d2f76716a7cfd3c164e1f52616ba08c
#
_cell.length_a   1.000
_cell.length_b   1.000
_cell.length_c   1.000
_cell.angle_alpha   90.00
_cell.angle_beta   90.00
_cell.angle_gamma   90.00
#
_symmetry.space_group_name_H-M   'P 1'
#
loop_
_entity.id
_entity.type
_entity.pdbx_description
1 polymer ?
#
loop_
_entity_poly.entity_id
_entity_poly.type
_entity_poly.pdbx_seq_one_letter_code
_entity_poly.pdbx_strand_id
1 'polypeptide(L)'
;MRAVTVALISLQVAALAGSAPLQAQHRPSSFLTFEEIDRARGYSDARTAYDIVQMLRPRWLEMRDPLPAMPSAALVNPPVVYVDDVSMGGVDFLSTIPVEAVLEMRWLSSNEAAARLGTRDGVTAIIVTLIH
;
A
#
# COMPACT_ATOMS: atom_id res chain seq x y z
N MET A 1 75.74 22.64 14.71
CA MET A 1 74.69 22.36 15.65
C MET A 1 73.36 22.55 14.94
N ARG A 2 72.77 21.49 14.61
CA ARG A 2 71.58 21.52 13.73
C ARG A 2 70.45 20.85 14.47
N ALA A 3 69.48 21.65 14.86
CA ALA A 3 68.23 21.16 15.40
C ALA A 3 67.36 20.71 14.22
N VAL A 4 67.07 19.42 14.16
CA VAL A 4 66.10 18.89 13.20
C VAL A 4 64.75 18.86 13.87
N THR A 5 63.89 19.77 13.45
CA THR A 5 62.51 19.82 13.90
C THR A 5 61.74 18.77 13.12
N VAL A 6 61.36 17.70 13.77
CA VAL A 6 60.46 16.72 13.20
C VAL A 6 59.03 17.20 13.38
N ALA A 7 58.39 17.62 12.32
CA ALA A 7 56.99 17.93 12.30
C ALA A 7 56.17 16.67 12.30
N LEU A 8 55.47 16.40 13.43
CA LEU A 8 54.48 15.36 13.53
C LEU A 8 53.18 15.84 12.84
N ILE A 9 52.96 15.31 11.67
CA ILE A 9 51.70 15.48 10.98
C ILE A 9 50.70 14.50 11.61
N SER A 10 49.84 15.00 12.46
CA SER A 10 48.70 14.24 13.00
C SER A 10 47.63 14.11 11.91
N LEU A 11 47.56 12.97 11.29
CA LEU A 11 46.49 12.62 10.35
C LEU A 11 45.21 12.30 11.17
N GLN A 12 44.34 13.26 11.33
CA GLN A 12 43.01 13.04 11.90
C GLN A 12 42.13 12.41 10.84
N VAL A 13 41.94 11.10 10.95
CA VAL A 13 40.90 10.39 10.20
C VAL A 13 39.55 10.76 10.84
N ALA A 14 38.85 11.71 10.24
CA ALA A 14 37.47 11.98 10.56
C ALA A 14 36.64 10.78 10.06
N ALA A 15 36.23 9.92 10.97
CA ALA A 15 35.22 8.92 10.72
C ALA A 15 33.89 9.63 10.45
N LEU A 16 33.57 9.82 9.18
CA LEU A 16 32.22 10.15 8.75
C LEU A 16 31.33 8.93 9.06
N ALA A 17 30.73 8.93 10.24
CA ALA A 17 29.62 8.07 10.54
C ALA A 17 28.48 8.50 9.58
N GLY A 18 28.44 7.83 8.43
CA GLY A 18 27.33 7.93 7.51
C GLY A 18 26.09 7.43 8.23
N SER A 19 25.28 8.36 8.73
CA SER A 19 23.91 8.06 9.10
C SER A 19 23.21 7.64 7.83
N ALA A 20 23.12 6.32 7.60
CA ALA A 20 22.26 5.79 6.56
C ALA A 20 20.85 6.34 6.86
N PRO A 21 20.20 7.01 5.89
CA PRO A 21 18.82 7.39 6.10
C PRO A 21 18.07 6.09 6.39
N LEU A 22 17.35 6.05 7.50
CA LEU A 22 16.32 5.07 7.73
C LEU A 22 15.38 5.20 6.54
N GLN A 23 15.60 4.39 5.53
CA GLN A 23 14.66 4.22 4.44
C GLN A 23 13.41 3.70 5.14
N ALA A 24 12.46 4.61 5.34
CA ALA A 24 11.11 4.23 5.68
C ALA A 24 10.76 3.13 4.67
N GLN A 25 10.64 1.89 5.17
CA GLN A 25 10.30 0.74 4.35
C GLN A 25 9.01 1.13 3.65
N HIS A 26 9.11 1.36 2.35
CA HIS A 26 7.99 1.73 1.53
C HIS A 26 7.07 0.51 1.53
N ARG A 27 6.17 0.47 2.51
CA ARG A 27 5.14 -0.58 2.54
C ARG A 27 4.40 -0.47 1.22
N PRO A 28 4.24 -1.57 0.50
CA PRO A 28 3.61 -1.53 -0.81
C PRO A 28 2.29 -0.80 -0.67
N SER A 29 2.05 0.19 -1.52
CA SER A 29 0.80 0.95 -1.54
C SER A 29 -0.44 0.07 -1.84
N SER A 30 -0.20 -1.20 -2.18
CA SER A 30 -1.18 -2.24 -2.44
C SER A 30 -1.57 -3.06 -1.21
N PHE A 31 -1.11 -2.70 -0.01
CA PHE A 31 -1.40 -3.43 1.22
C PHE A 31 -1.77 -2.48 2.34
N LEU A 32 -2.75 -2.86 3.16
CA LEU A 32 -3.13 -2.22 4.41
C LEU A 32 -3.04 -3.25 5.53
N THR A 33 -2.16 -3.01 6.48
CA THR A 33 -1.96 -3.89 7.63
C THR A 33 -2.97 -3.58 8.73
N PHE A 34 -3.18 -4.54 9.62
CA PHE A 34 -3.97 -4.34 10.84
C PHE A 34 -3.54 -3.10 11.62
N GLU A 35 -2.23 -2.88 11.78
CA GLU A 35 -1.69 -1.74 12.52
C GLU A 35 -2.00 -0.39 11.87
N GLU A 36 -2.01 -0.32 10.53
CA GLU A 36 -2.39 0.88 9.81
C GLU A 36 -3.88 1.16 9.96
N ILE A 37 -4.70 0.12 9.88
CA ILE A 37 -6.15 0.17 10.05
C ILE A 37 -6.51 0.57 11.48
N ASP A 38 -5.93 -0.08 12.47
CA ASP A 38 -6.20 0.19 13.89
C ASP A 38 -5.76 1.59 14.29
N ARG A 39 -4.61 2.04 13.79
CA ARG A 39 -4.15 3.41 14.00
C ARG A 39 -5.13 4.41 13.38
N ALA A 40 -5.59 4.19 12.16
CA ALA A 40 -6.55 5.06 11.49
C ALA A 40 -7.86 5.16 12.25
N ARG A 41 -8.37 4.07 12.81
CA ARG A 41 -9.54 4.05 13.69
C ARG A 41 -9.35 4.93 14.93
N GLY A 42 -8.14 4.93 15.51
CA GLY A 42 -7.86 5.66 16.75
C GLY A 42 -7.95 7.18 16.63
N TYR A 43 -7.80 7.73 15.42
CA TYR A 43 -7.83 9.19 15.20
C TYR A 43 -8.89 9.65 14.18
N SER A 44 -9.77 8.77 13.76
CA SER A 44 -10.83 9.09 12.79
C SER A 44 -12.16 8.45 13.17
N ASP A 45 -13.24 8.94 12.55
CA ASP A 45 -14.59 8.39 12.68
C ASP A 45 -14.85 7.25 11.68
N ALA A 46 -13.81 6.63 11.11
CA ALA A 46 -13.95 5.53 10.18
C ALA A 46 -14.63 4.32 10.85
N ARG A 47 -15.74 3.89 10.28
CA ARG A 47 -16.55 2.78 10.79
C ARG A 47 -16.56 1.57 9.89
N THR A 48 -16.24 1.75 8.61
CA THR A 48 -16.31 0.71 7.59
C THR A 48 -14.98 0.53 6.89
N ALA A 49 -14.80 -0.61 6.23
CA ALA A 49 -13.65 -0.85 5.38
C ALA A 49 -13.54 0.20 4.25
N TYR A 50 -14.69 0.68 3.75
CA TYR A 50 -14.73 1.74 2.75
C TYR A 50 -14.08 3.03 3.26
N ASP A 51 -14.43 3.47 4.48
CA ASP A 51 -13.88 4.70 5.08
C ASP A 51 -12.36 4.62 5.21
N ILE A 52 -11.85 3.46 5.62
CA ILE A 52 -10.41 3.22 5.74
C ILE A 52 -9.71 3.29 4.38
N VAL A 53 -10.26 2.63 3.36
CA VAL A 53 -9.69 2.67 2.01
C VAL A 53 -9.74 4.08 1.45
N GLN A 54 -10.86 4.79 1.61
CA GLN A 54 -11.00 6.17 1.16
C GLN A 54 -9.98 7.11 1.82
N MET A 55 -9.68 6.89 3.09
CA MET A 55 -8.74 7.72 3.86
C MET A 55 -7.28 7.39 3.54
N LEU A 56 -6.91 6.12 3.53
CA LEU A 56 -5.51 5.68 3.43
C LEU A 56 -5.07 5.34 2.00
N ARG A 57 -6.00 4.89 1.16
CA ARG A 57 -5.71 4.39 -0.20
C ARG A 57 -6.83 4.78 -1.19
N PRO A 58 -7.18 6.06 -1.33
CA PRO A 58 -8.29 6.50 -2.18
C PRO A 58 -8.19 5.97 -3.62
N ARG A 59 -6.97 5.82 -4.13
CA ARG A 59 -6.73 5.27 -5.47
C ARG A 59 -7.23 3.85 -5.70
N TRP A 60 -7.49 3.09 -4.64
CA TRP A 60 -8.08 1.75 -4.78
C TRP A 60 -9.55 1.79 -5.18
N LEU A 61 -10.23 2.90 -4.87
CA LEU A 61 -11.63 3.13 -5.21
C LEU A 61 -11.80 3.79 -6.58
N GLU A 62 -10.72 4.37 -7.11
CA GLU A 62 -10.76 5.04 -8.41
C GLU A 62 -10.83 3.98 -9.51
N MET A 63 -11.75 4.20 -10.45
CA MET A 63 -11.71 3.50 -11.72
C MET A 63 -10.40 3.86 -12.42
N ARG A 64 -9.62 2.87 -12.81
CA ARG A 64 -8.39 3.14 -13.54
C ARG A 64 -8.76 3.80 -14.86
N ASP A 65 -8.27 5.01 -15.06
CA ASP A 65 -8.37 5.67 -16.36
C ASP A 65 -7.75 4.76 -17.44
N PRO A 66 -8.41 4.59 -18.58
CA PRO A 66 -7.81 3.87 -19.69
C PRO A 66 -6.49 4.55 -20.04
N LEU A 67 -5.47 3.74 -20.26
CA LEU A 67 -4.18 4.22 -20.75
C LEU A 67 -4.43 5.14 -21.96
N PRO A 68 -3.81 6.33 -22.02
CA PRO A 68 -4.10 7.36 -23.03
C PRO A 68 -3.83 6.95 -24.48
N ALA A 69 -3.42 5.73 -24.73
CA ALA A 69 -3.10 5.20 -26.07
C ALA A 69 -4.23 4.38 -26.71
N MET A 70 -5.39 4.20 -26.08
CA MET A 70 -6.48 3.42 -26.68
C MET A 70 -7.79 4.23 -26.72
N PRO A 71 -8.24 4.69 -27.90
CA PRO A 71 -9.49 5.45 -28.06
C PRO A 71 -10.74 4.55 -28.11
N SER A 72 -10.67 3.31 -27.76
CA SER A 72 -11.85 2.50 -27.53
C SER A 72 -12.23 2.60 -26.07
N ALA A 73 -13.52 2.83 -25.80
CA ALA A 73 -14.13 2.75 -24.49
C ALA A 73 -13.86 1.35 -23.89
N ALA A 74 -12.61 1.14 -23.49
CA ALA A 74 -12.22 0.02 -22.68
C ALA A 74 -13.06 0.17 -21.42
N LEU A 75 -14.00 -0.74 -21.24
CA LEU A 75 -14.87 -0.83 -20.09
C LEU A 75 -14.00 -0.69 -18.85
N VAL A 76 -14.07 0.48 -18.22
CA VAL A 76 -13.40 0.72 -16.94
C VAL A 76 -14.14 -0.14 -15.95
N ASN A 77 -13.63 -1.34 -15.71
CA ASN A 77 -14.23 -2.22 -14.72
C ASN A 77 -13.83 -1.75 -13.34
N PRO A 78 -14.80 -1.39 -12.49
CA PRO A 78 -14.49 -1.08 -11.11
C PRO A 78 -13.86 -2.29 -10.42
N PRO A 79 -13.05 -2.07 -9.37
CA PRO A 79 -12.48 -3.18 -8.62
C PRO A 79 -13.57 -4.08 -8.04
N VAL A 80 -13.32 -5.39 -8.04
CA VAL A 80 -14.19 -6.38 -7.39
C VAL A 80 -13.68 -6.62 -5.98
N VAL A 81 -14.60 -6.62 -5.01
CA VAL A 81 -14.28 -6.89 -3.61
C VAL A 81 -14.42 -8.37 -3.33
N TYR A 82 -13.41 -8.93 -2.70
CA TYR A 82 -13.38 -10.28 -2.17
C TYR A 82 -13.25 -10.24 -0.65
N VAL A 83 -14.03 -11.05 0.05
CA VAL A 83 -13.93 -11.25 1.49
C VAL A 83 -13.55 -12.71 1.73
N ASP A 84 -12.40 -12.94 2.34
CA ASP A 84 -11.84 -14.28 2.57
C ASP A 84 -11.87 -15.15 1.30
N ASP A 85 -11.43 -14.56 0.17
CA ASP A 85 -11.40 -15.17 -1.17
C ASP A 85 -12.79 -15.42 -1.83
N VAL A 86 -13.88 -14.94 -1.22
CA VAL A 86 -15.22 -15.00 -1.80
C VAL A 86 -15.57 -13.67 -2.47
N SER A 87 -15.98 -13.72 -3.74
CA SER A 87 -16.40 -12.52 -4.48
C SER A 87 -17.72 -11.96 -3.92
N MET A 88 -17.71 -10.70 -3.50
CA MET A 88 -18.85 -10.02 -2.91
C MET A 88 -19.47 -8.95 -3.81
N GLY A 89 -18.79 -8.56 -4.88
CA GLY A 89 -19.26 -7.53 -5.81
C GLY A 89 -18.36 -6.31 -5.91
N GLY A 90 -18.93 -5.14 -6.10
CA GLY A 90 -18.20 -3.88 -6.27
C GLY A 90 -17.73 -3.25 -4.97
N VAL A 91 -17.05 -2.11 -5.11
CA VAL A 91 -16.46 -1.35 -3.97
C VAL A 91 -17.49 -0.91 -2.92
N ASP A 92 -18.75 -0.76 -3.32
CA ASP A 92 -19.83 -0.39 -2.38
C ASP A 92 -20.01 -1.41 -1.26
N PHE A 93 -19.64 -2.67 -1.51
CA PHE A 93 -19.70 -3.72 -0.48
C PHE A 93 -18.77 -3.44 0.70
N LEU A 94 -17.67 -2.70 0.50
CA LEU A 94 -16.78 -2.28 1.58
C LEU A 94 -17.49 -1.46 2.67
N SER A 95 -18.58 -0.76 2.31
CA SER A 95 -19.39 0.00 3.26
C SER A 95 -20.20 -0.88 4.22
N THR A 96 -20.36 -2.16 3.90
CA THR A 96 -21.07 -3.13 4.73
C THR A 96 -20.17 -3.86 5.72
N ILE A 97 -18.85 -3.74 5.54
CA ILE A 97 -17.85 -4.42 6.38
C ILE A 97 -17.44 -3.48 7.52
N PRO A 98 -17.76 -3.80 8.78
CA PRO A 98 -17.31 -3.00 9.91
C PRO A 98 -15.78 -3.05 10.03
N VAL A 99 -15.16 -1.91 10.29
CA VAL A 99 -13.70 -1.80 10.35
C VAL A 99 -13.09 -2.69 11.44
N GLU A 100 -13.83 -2.95 12.52
CA GLU A 100 -13.41 -3.82 13.63
C GLU A 100 -13.20 -5.28 13.21
N ALA A 101 -13.90 -5.70 12.18
CA ALA A 101 -13.79 -7.07 11.67
C ALA A 101 -12.64 -7.26 10.67
N VAL A 102 -11.98 -6.18 10.25
CA VAL A 102 -10.95 -6.22 9.22
C VAL A 102 -9.59 -6.50 9.84
N LEU A 103 -8.97 -7.60 9.41
CA LEU A 103 -7.58 -7.92 9.76
C LEU A 103 -6.59 -7.21 8.84
N GLU A 104 -6.81 -7.32 7.53
CA GLU A 104 -5.96 -6.70 6.52
C GLU A 104 -6.73 -6.48 5.22
N MET A 105 -6.23 -5.59 4.37
CA MET A 105 -6.74 -5.41 3.03
C MET A 105 -5.60 -5.39 2.02
N ARG A 106 -5.86 -5.93 0.82
CA ARG A 106 -4.89 -5.97 -0.28
C ARG A 106 -5.56 -5.60 -1.59
N TRP A 107 -4.91 -4.71 -2.32
CA TRP A 107 -5.27 -4.43 -3.70
C TRP A 107 -4.46 -5.29 -4.66
N LEU A 108 -5.11 -5.91 -5.62
CA LEU A 108 -4.49 -6.70 -6.68
C LEU A 108 -4.66 -6.00 -8.02
N SER A 109 -3.58 -5.93 -8.77
CA SER A 109 -3.63 -5.58 -10.19
C SER A 109 -4.43 -6.63 -10.96
N SER A 110 -4.87 -6.30 -12.19
CA SER A 110 -5.63 -7.25 -13.02
C SER A 110 -4.88 -8.55 -13.27
N ASN A 111 -3.57 -8.50 -13.46
CA ASN A 111 -2.74 -9.69 -13.66
C ASN A 111 -2.67 -10.57 -12.39
N GLU A 112 -2.50 -9.94 -11.22
CA GLU A 112 -2.47 -10.65 -9.94
C GLU A 112 -3.85 -11.23 -9.59
N ALA A 113 -4.92 -10.47 -9.86
CA ALA A 113 -6.29 -10.93 -9.66
C ALA A 113 -6.64 -12.11 -10.58
N ALA A 114 -6.25 -12.06 -11.85
CA ALA A 114 -6.43 -13.18 -12.78
C ALA A 114 -5.67 -14.43 -12.32
N ALA A 115 -4.40 -14.27 -11.92
CA ALA A 115 -3.56 -15.39 -11.50
C ALA A 115 -4.03 -16.03 -10.17
N ARG A 116 -4.50 -15.21 -9.22
CA ARG A 116 -4.86 -15.68 -7.86
C ARG A 116 -6.33 -16.08 -7.74
N LEU A 117 -7.22 -15.31 -8.35
CA LEU A 117 -8.67 -15.42 -8.19
C LEU A 117 -9.38 -15.95 -9.44
N GLY A 118 -8.66 -16.10 -10.54
CA GLY A 118 -9.24 -16.51 -11.82
C GLY A 118 -10.19 -15.47 -12.42
N THR A 119 -9.98 -14.19 -12.12
CA THR A 119 -10.78 -13.11 -12.68
C THR A 119 -10.54 -12.94 -14.17
N ARG A 120 -11.49 -12.28 -14.87
CA ARG A 120 -11.30 -11.91 -16.28
C ARG A 120 -10.20 -10.85 -16.41
N ASP A 121 -9.59 -10.81 -17.58
CA ASP A 121 -8.58 -9.81 -17.90
C ASP A 121 -9.11 -8.38 -17.71
N GLY A 122 -8.27 -7.52 -17.15
CA GLY A 122 -8.59 -6.11 -16.92
C GLY A 122 -9.35 -5.81 -15.63
N VAL A 123 -9.72 -6.82 -14.83
CA VAL A 123 -10.41 -6.62 -13.55
C VAL A 123 -9.40 -6.58 -12.41
N THR A 124 -9.38 -5.47 -11.66
CA THR A 124 -8.63 -5.34 -10.40
C THR A 124 -9.45 -5.87 -9.24
N ALA A 125 -8.82 -6.21 -8.13
CA ALA A 125 -9.53 -6.72 -6.96
C ALA A 125 -9.04 -6.08 -5.67
N ILE A 126 -9.95 -5.97 -4.69
CA ILE A 126 -9.62 -5.63 -3.30
C ILE A 126 -9.98 -6.85 -2.46
N ILE A 127 -8.98 -7.45 -1.83
CA ILE A 127 -9.20 -8.56 -0.90
C ILE A 127 -9.27 -7.99 0.52
N VAL A 128 -10.31 -8.35 1.23
CA VAL A 128 -10.50 -8.06 2.66
C VAL A 128 -10.38 -9.37 3.41
N THR A 129 -9.46 -9.45 4.35
CA THR A 129 -9.34 -10.58 5.28
C THR A 129 -9.97 -10.18 6.59
N LEU A 130 -10.86 -11.01 7.11
CA LEU A 130 -11.55 -10.77 8.38
C LEU A 130 -10.82 -11.43 9.55
N ILE A 131 -11.06 -10.88 10.73
CA ILE A 131 -10.66 -11.49 12.02
C ILE A 131 -11.63 -12.63 12.34
N HIS A 132 -11.10 -13.82 12.56
CA HIS A 132 -11.87 -15.02 12.94
C HIS A 132 -11.66 -15.38 14.40
#